data_95630da805b145c510a44eabdfac7803
#
_entry.id   95630da805b145c510a44eabdfac7803
#
_cell.length_a   1.000
_cell.length_b   1.000
_cell.length_c   1.000
_cell.angle_alpha   90.00
_cell.angle_beta   90.00
_cell.angle_gamma   90.00
#
_symmetry.space_group_name_H-M   'P 1'
#
loop_
_entity.id
_entity.type
_entity.pdbx_description
1 polymer ?
#
loop_
_entity_poly.entity_id
_entity_poly.type
_entity_poly.pdbx_seq_one_letter_code
_entity_poly.pdbx_strand_id
1 'polypeptide(L)'
;MNAKEKMALELSKINGNSVTVGNNESGLQTHTNAPKTVLDYIRAMTPEISKALPLHIKPERLIRVVLTEIRRNPKLMECSRDSLLGALMLSAQLGLEPSPLGHCYYIPYNNRKAGIMECQFMIGYRGMIDLAMRSDKIESIVAETVCQNDLFD
;
A
#
# COMPACT_ATOMS: atom_id res chain seq x y z
N MET A 1 -32.14 -13.05 -46.20
CA MET A 1 -31.01 -12.44 -45.47
C MET A 1 -31.47 -12.03 -44.08
N ASN A 2 -30.96 -12.70 -43.07
CA ASN A 2 -31.39 -12.59 -41.67
C ASN A 2 -30.69 -11.36 -41.02
N ALA A 3 -31.35 -10.70 -40.06
CA ALA A 3 -30.85 -9.49 -39.41
C ALA A 3 -29.43 -9.65 -38.81
N LYS A 4 -29.05 -10.88 -38.42
CA LYS A 4 -27.68 -11.20 -37.95
C LYS A 4 -26.60 -11.11 -39.02
N GLU A 5 -26.93 -11.40 -40.30
CA GLU A 5 -25.97 -11.31 -41.40
C GLU A 5 -25.70 -9.84 -41.80
N LYS A 6 -26.71 -8.98 -41.68
CA LYS A 6 -26.53 -7.53 -41.93
C LYS A 6 -25.62 -6.89 -40.89
N MET A 7 -25.76 -7.29 -39.63
CA MET A 7 -24.94 -6.75 -38.54
C MET A 7 -23.47 -7.21 -38.61
N ALA A 8 -23.21 -8.43 -39.06
CA ALA A 8 -21.86 -8.93 -39.30
C ALA A 8 -21.15 -8.22 -40.46
N LEU A 9 -21.90 -7.84 -41.51
CA LEU A 9 -21.37 -7.13 -42.67
C LEU A 9 -21.03 -5.66 -42.38
N GLU A 10 -21.76 -5.02 -41.48
CA GLU A 10 -21.48 -3.66 -40.99
C GLU A 10 -20.26 -3.60 -40.10
N LEU A 11 -20.04 -4.60 -39.24
CA LEU A 11 -18.87 -4.70 -38.38
C LEU A 11 -17.57 -4.96 -39.13
N SER A 12 -17.62 -5.61 -40.29
CA SER A 12 -16.45 -5.84 -41.15
C SER A 12 -15.99 -4.58 -41.91
N LYS A 13 -16.85 -3.58 -42.09
CA LYS A 13 -16.53 -2.32 -42.75
C LYS A 13 -15.83 -1.29 -41.87
N ILE A 14 -15.86 -1.47 -40.56
CA ILE A 14 -15.26 -0.52 -39.58
C ILE A 14 -13.78 -0.85 -39.32
N ASN A 15 -13.31 -2.06 -39.71
CA ASN A 15 -11.95 -2.53 -39.39
C ASN A 15 -10.94 -2.37 -40.55
N GLY A 16 -11.26 -1.58 -41.57
CA GLY A 16 -10.43 -1.36 -42.73
C GLY A 16 -9.88 0.06 -42.85
N ASN A 17 -9.07 0.52 -41.90
CA ASN A 17 -8.25 1.70 -42.10
C ASN A 17 -6.78 1.37 -41.82
N SER A 18 -6.08 0.95 -42.87
CA SER A 18 -4.63 0.84 -42.88
C SER A 18 -4.03 2.25 -42.89
N VAL A 19 -3.47 2.68 -41.79
CA VAL A 19 -2.65 3.88 -41.73
C VAL A 19 -1.19 3.48 -41.97
N THR A 20 -0.66 3.93 -43.09
CA THR A 20 0.75 3.89 -43.46
C THR A 20 1.58 4.68 -42.46
N VAL A 21 2.57 4.01 -41.88
CA VAL A 21 3.52 4.58 -40.92
C VAL A 21 4.57 5.39 -41.67
N GLY A 22 4.58 6.70 -41.47
CA GLY A 22 5.71 7.56 -41.75
C GLY A 22 6.66 7.59 -40.55
N ASN A 23 7.91 7.20 -40.76
CA ASN A 23 8.98 7.32 -39.75
C ASN A 23 9.23 8.80 -39.43
N ASN A 24 9.08 9.16 -38.15
CA ASN A 24 9.80 10.27 -37.56
C ASN A 24 10.12 9.95 -36.10
N GLU A 25 11.42 9.83 -35.82
CA GLU A 25 12.03 9.64 -34.55
C GLU A 25 11.92 10.95 -33.72
N SER A 26 11.19 10.90 -32.66
CA SER A 26 11.43 11.60 -31.37
C SER A 26 10.37 11.10 -30.39
N GLY A 27 10.67 9.94 -29.82
CA GLY A 27 9.74 9.20 -28.99
C GLY A 27 9.71 9.71 -27.59
N LEU A 28 8.61 10.34 -27.21
CA LEU A 28 8.15 10.30 -25.84
C LEU A 28 7.37 8.98 -25.69
N GLN A 29 8.07 7.90 -25.40
CA GLN A 29 7.44 6.62 -25.06
C GLN A 29 6.76 6.77 -23.71
N THR A 30 5.48 7.12 -23.72
CA THR A 30 4.61 6.88 -22.59
C THR A 30 4.41 5.36 -22.47
N HIS A 31 5.35 4.72 -21.77
CA HIS A 31 5.13 3.35 -21.34
C HIS A 31 3.97 3.34 -20.33
N THR A 32 2.76 3.12 -20.81
CA THR A 32 1.64 2.66 -19.99
C THR A 32 1.92 1.22 -19.57
N ASN A 33 2.97 1.03 -18.78
CA ASN A 33 3.24 -0.22 -18.11
C ASN A 33 2.27 -0.29 -16.93
N ALA A 34 1.17 -1.01 -17.10
CA ALA A 34 0.38 -1.47 -15.96
C ALA A 34 1.36 -2.12 -14.96
N PRO A 35 1.29 -1.76 -13.66
CA PRO A 35 2.25 -2.23 -12.67
C PRO A 35 2.23 -3.76 -12.62
N LYS A 36 3.32 -4.39 -13.05
CA LYS A 36 3.43 -5.85 -13.15
C LYS A 36 3.71 -6.50 -11.80
N THR A 37 4.32 -5.76 -10.88
CA THR A 37 4.66 -6.23 -9.55
C THR A 37 3.98 -5.41 -8.46
N VAL A 38 3.84 -6.00 -7.27
CA VAL A 38 3.33 -5.29 -6.08
C VAL A 38 4.18 -4.05 -5.77
N LEU A 39 5.49 -4.14 -5.99
CA LEU A 39 6.42 -3.03 -5.77
C LEU A 39 6.18 -1.86 -6.74
N ASP A 40 5.87 -2.16 -8.00
CA ASP A 40 5.54 -1.13 -9.01
C ASP A 40 4.22 -0.47 -8.69
N TYR A 41 3.27 -1.24 -8.14
CA TYR A 41 1.97 -0.72 -7.73
C TYR A 41 2.10 0.24 -6.52
N ILE A 42 2.89 -0.12 -5.52
CA ILE A 42 3.19 0.77 -4.38
C ILE A 42 3.81 2.09 -4.86
N ARG A 43 4.74 2.02 -5.82
CA ARG A 43 5.35 3.22 -6.42
C ARG A 43 4.34 4.07 -7.18
N ALA A 44 3.45 3.44 -7.94
CA ALA A 44 2.40 4.14 -8.67
C ALA A 44 1.41 4.85 -7.74
N MET A 45 1.16 4.29 -6.54
CA MET A 45 0.29 4.88 -5.51
C MET A 45 0.96 5.98 -4.68
N THR A 46 2.22 6.31 -4.93
CA THR A 46 2.96 7.37 -4.20
C THR A 46 2.20 8.69 -4.08
N PRO A 47 1.54 9.23 -5.12
CA PRO A 47 0.77 10.47 -5.03
C PRO A 47 -0.40 10.37 -4.05
N GLU A 48 -1.10 9.24 -4.00
CA GLU A 48 -2.23 9.04 -3.10
C GLU A 48 -1.76 8.84 -1.64
N ILE A 49 -0.68 8.09 -1.45
CA ILE A 49 -0.02 7.93 -0.15
C ILE A 49 0.43 9.31 0.38
N SER A 50 0.99 10.16 -0.47
CA SER A 50 1.43 11.51 -0.11
C SER A 50 0.30 12.38 0.40
N LYS A 51 -0.90 12.27 -0.15
CA LYS A 51 -2.10 13.01 0.29
C LYS A 51 -2.60 12.54 1.67
N ALA A 52 -2.39 11.26 1.99
CA ALA A 52 -2.85 10.67 3.25
C ALA A 52 -1.88 10.91 4.42
N LEU A 53 -0.63 11.27 4.14
CA LEU A 53 0.42 11.42 5.15
C LEU A 53 0.29 12.73 5.94
N PRO A 54 0.57 12.69 7.25
CA PRO A 54 0.80 13.90 8.04
C PRO A 54 2.01 14.68 7.54
N LEU A 55 2.00 16.01 7.72
CA LEU A 55 3.04 16.92 7.19
C LEU A 55 4.47 16.60 7.67
N HIS A 56 4.63 15.95 8.81
CA HIS A 56 5.94 15.63 9.38
C HIS A 56 6.60 14.38 8.78
N ILE A 57 5.88 13.61 7.94
CA ILE A 57 6.41 12.38 7.31
C ILE A 57 6.57 12.58 5.82
N LYS A 58 7.75 12.25 5.31
CA LYS A 58 8.03 12.28 3.87
C LYS A 58 7.56 10.98 3.20
N PRO A 59 6.78 11.07 2.12
CA PRO A 59 6.27 9.89 1.39
C PRO A 59 7.37 8.93 0.96
N GLU A 60 8.48 9.45 0.46
CA GLU A 60 9.60 8.65 -0.03
C GLU A 60 10.24 7.82 1.10
N ARG A 61 10.26 8.37 2.32
CA ARG A 61 10.76 7.66 3.50
C ARG A 61 9.86 6.50 3.86
N LEU A 62 8.54 6.73 3.96
CA LEU A 62 7.58 5.67 4.27
C LEU A 62 7.66 4.54 3.25
N ILE A 63 7.64 4.88 1.96
CA ILE A 63 7.74 3.88 0.88
C ILE A 63 9.02 3.07 1.00
N ARG A 64 10.16 3.71 1.26
CA ARG A 64 11.46 3.03 1.43
C ARG A 64 11.42 2.07 2.61
N VAL A 65 10.84 2.47 3.74
CA VAL A 65 10.70 1.63 4.94
C VAL A 65 9.80 0.43 4.64
N VAL A 66 8.66 0.63 3.99
CA VAL A 66 7.73 -0.44 3.59
C VAL A 66 8.39 -1.42 2.62
N LEU A 67 9.10 -0.92 1.61
CA LEU A 67 9.84 -1.79 0.67
C LEU A 67 10.92 -2.61 1.38
N THR A 68 11.54 -2.04 2.40
CA THR A 68 12.53 -2.76 3.22
C THR A 68 11.86 -3.85 4.04
N GLU A 69 10.69 -3.58 4.63
CA GLU A 69 9.93 -4.56 5.39
C GLU A 69 9.43 -5.72 4.53
N ILE A 70 8.96 -5.43 3.32
CA ILE A 70 8.58 -6.47 2.34
C ILE A 70 9.77 -7.37 1.99
N ARG A 71 10.98 -6.79 1.84
CA ARG A 71 12.20 -7.58 1.58
C ARG A 71 12.61 -8.44 2.77
N ARG A 72 12.40 -7.97 4.00
CA ARG A 72 12.67 -8.73 5.23
C ARG A 72 11.69 -9.86 5.45
N ASN A 73 10.44 -9.67 5.04
CA ASN A 73 9.38 -10.67 5.15
C ASN A 73 8.77 -10.97 3.76
N PRO A 74 9.36 -11.92 3.01
CA PRO A 74 8.88 -12.27 1.66
C PRO A 74 7.44 -12.74 1.60
N LYS A 75 6.88 -13.28 2.70
CA LYS A 75 5.47 -13.69 2.77
C LYS A 75 4.49 -12.54 2.53
N LEU A 76 4.91 -11.29 2.74
CA LEU A 76 4.11 -10.13 2.38
C LEU A 76 3.88 -10.00 0.87
N MET A 77 4.76 -10.56 0.05
CA MET A 77 4.59 -10.62 -1.41
C MET A 77 3.50 -11.60 -1.86
N GLU A 78 3.17 -12.58 -1.01
CA GLU A 78 2.11 -13.56 -1.25
C GLU A 78 0.74 -13.02 -0.88
N CYS A 79 0.69 -11.91 -0.13
CA CYS A 79 -0.55 -11.28 0.27
C CYS A 79 -1.27 -10.63 -0.92
N SER A 80 -2.61 -10.55 -0.83
CA SER A 80 -3.40 -9.84 -1.82
C SER A 80 -2.95 -8.38 -1.90
N ARG A 81 -2.92 -7.83 -3.11
CA ARG A 81 -2.49 -6.45 -3.36
C ARG A 81 -3.30 -5.45 -2.55
N ASP A 82 -4.61 -5.67 -2.51
CA ASP A 82 -5.54 -4.76 -1.85
C ASP A 82 -5.33 -4.74 -0.34
N SER A 83 -5.08 -5.89 0.30
CA SER A 83 -4.80 -5.94 1.73
C SER A 83 -3.46 -5.28 2.09
N LEU A 84 -2.43 -5.48 1.27
CA LEU A 84 -1.13 -4.85 1.49
C LEU A 84 -1.20 -3.32 1.31
N LEU A 85 -1.94 -2.85 0.32
CA LEU A 85 -2.18 -1.43 0.11
C LEU A 85 -3.04 -0.84 1.23
N GLY A 86 -4.07 -1.55 1.68
CA GLY A 86 -4.86 -1.15 2.84
C GLY A 86 -4.00 -0.96 4.09
N ALA A 87 -3.10 -1.91 4.37
CA ALA A 87 -2.14 -1.81 5.47
C ALA A 87 -1.20 -0.59 5.32
N LEU A 88 -0.72 -0.34 4.10
CA LEU A 88 0.13 0.81 3.79
C LEU A 88 -0.63 2.14 3.95
N MET A 89 -1.88 2.22 3.49
CA MET A 89 -2.70 3.42 3.65
C MET A 89 -3.03 3.72 5.12
N LEU A 90 -3.32 2.70 5.94
CA LEU A 90 -3.50 2.86 7.39
C LEU A 90 -2.23 3.37 8.05
N SER A 91 -1.07 2.82 7.68
CA SER A 91 0.25 3.29 8.12
C SER A 91 0.46 4.77 7.78
N ALA A 92 0.12 5.16 6.54
CA ALA A 92 0.22 6.55 6.08
C ALA A 92 -0.72 7.49 6.86
N GLN A 93 -1.99 7.13 7.01
CA GLN A 93 -3.00 7.94 7.72
C GLN A 93 -2.64 8.16 9.20
N LEU A 94 -2.12 7.13 9.86
CA LEU A 94 -1.69 7.23 11.25
C LEU A 94 -0.30 7.85 11.41
N GLY A 95 0.44 7.99 10.32
CA GLY A 95 1.82 8.44 10.35
C GLY A 95 2.73 7.51 11.14
N LEU A 96 2.51 6.19 11.04
CA LEU A 96 3.30 5.17 11.71
C LEU A 96 4.11 4.39 10.67
N GLU A 97 5.41 4.21 10.94
CA GLU A 97 6.29 3.45 10.05
C GLU A 97 6.45 2.00 10.54
N PRO A 98 6.31 0.99 9.66
CA PRO A 98 6.65 -0.39 10.01
C PRO A 98 8.16 -0.50 10.14
N SER A 99 8.65 -0.43 11.35
CA SER A 99 10.08 -0.36 11.64
C SER A 99 10.47 -1.28 12.81
N PRO A 100 11.77 -1.59 12.97
CA PRO A 100 12.28 -2.31 14.13
C PRO A 100 11.96 -1.62 15.47
N LEU A 101 11.61 -0.33 15.44
CA LEU A 101 11.19 0.42 16.63
C LEU A 101 9.83 -0.04 17.18
N GLY A 102 9.03 -0.79 16.39
CA GLY A 102 7.80 -1.38 16.84
C GLY A 102 6.61 -0.43 16.91
N HIS A 103 6.58 0.60 16.04
CA HIS A 103 5.41 1.49 15.93
C HIS A 103 4.23 0.78 15.28
N CYS A 104 4.46 0.04 14.21
CA CYS A 104 3.44 -0.83 13.61
C CYS A 104 4.09 -2.03 12.91
N TYR A 105 3.27 -3.02 12.57
CA TYR A 105 3.69 -4.26 11.94
C TYR A 105 2.76 -4.61 10.79
N TYR A 106 3.33 -5.22 9.74
CA TYR A 106 2.60 -5.85 8.64
C TYR A 106 2.70 -7.36 8.82
N ILE A 107 1.57 -7.99 9.10
CA ILE A 107 1.51 -9.40 9.44
C ILE A 107 0.80 -10.15 8.31
N PRO A 108 1.49 -11.07 7.59
CA PRO A 108 0.84 -11.93 6.62
C PRO A 108 -0.06 -12.93 7.36
N TYR A 109 -1.33 -12.93 7.03
CA TYR A 109 -2.37 -13.75 7.61
C TYR A 109 -3.04 -14.61 6.55
N ASN A 110 -3.18 -15.90 6.80
CA ASN A 110 -3.90 -16.81 5.92
C ASN A 110 -5.40 -16.79 6.25
N ASN A 111 -6.19 -16.10 5.44
CA ASN A 111 -7.64 -16.11 5.53
C ASN A 111 -8.19 -17.40 4.90
N ARG A 112 -8.33 -18.44 5.73
CA ARG A 112 -8.83 -19.77 5.28
C ARG A 112 -10.23 -19.72 4.68
N LYS A 113 -11.08 -18.76 5.10
CA LYS A 113 -12.45 -18.61 4.58
C LYS A 113 -12.44 -18.08 3.14
N ALA A 114 -11.55 -17.15 2.85
CA ALA A 114 -11.40 -16.56 1.53
C ALA A 114 -10.37 -17.32 0.65
N GLY A 115 -9.57 -18.22 1.24
CA GLY A 115 -8.52 -18.97 0.53
C GLY A 115 -7.37 -18.10 0.03
N ILE A 116 -7.13 -16.95 0.66
CA ILE A 116 -6.11 -15.98 0.25
C ILE A 116 -5.22 -15.58 1.43
N MET A 117 -3.98 -15.19 1.10
CA MET A 117 -3.11 -14.51 2.06
C MET A 117 -3.46 -13.01 2.09
N GLU A 118 -3.60 -12.47 3.28
CA GLU A 118 -3.90 -11.05 3.51
C GLU A 118 -2.81 -10.41 4.37
N CYS A 119 -2.54 -9.14 4.14
CA CYS A 119 -1.67 -8.34 4.99
C CYS A 119 -2.53 -7.64 6.04
N GLN A 120 -2.29 -7.96 7.31
CA GLN A 120 -2.95 -7.32 8.44
C GLN A 120 -2.04 -6.23 9.02
N PHE A 121 -2.59 -5.03 9.15
CA PHE A 121 -1.94 -3.93 9.85
C PHE A 121 -2.17 -4.07 11.36
N MET A 122 -1.10 -3.99 12.14
CA MET A 122 -1.16 -4.01 13.60
C MET A 122 -0.33 -2.89 14.21
N ILE A 123 -0.95 -2.10 15.08
CA ILE A 123 -0.25 -1.05 15.83
C ILE A 123 0.49 -1.70 16.99
N GLY A 124 1.78 -1.38 17.13
CA GLY A 124 2.58 -1.75 18.29
C GLY A 124 2.32 -0.82 19.48
N TYR A 125 2.67 -1.25 20.71
CA TYR A 125 2.47 -0.43 21.91
C TYR A 125 3.21 0.93 21.80
N ARG A 126 4.39 0.96 21.20
CA ARG A 126 5.14 2.21 20.95
C ARG A 126 4.42 3.14 19.99
N GLY A 127 3.74 2.58 18.97
CA GLY A 127 2.91 3.36 18.07
C GLY A 127 1.70 3.95 18.79
N MET A 128 1.08 3.20 19.71
CA MET A 128 -0.03 3.72 20.53
C MET A 128 0.44 4.86 21.44
N ILE A 129 1.60 4.71 22.09
CA ILE A 129 2.20 5.78 22.90
C ILE A 129 2.50 7.01 22.03
N ASP A 130 3.10 6.82 20.87
CA ASP A 130 3.41 7.92 19.95
C ASP A 130 2.15 8.68 19.51
N LEU A 131 1.08 7.96 19.14
CA LEU A 131 -0.22 8.56 18.81
C LEU A 131 -0.84 9.32 19.99
N ALA A 132 -0.76 8.76 21.21
CA ALA A 132 -1.27 9.39 22.41
C ALA A 132 -0.52 10.69 22.73
N MET A 133 0.80 10.68 22.64
CA MET A 133 1.66 11.84 22.88
C MET A 133 1.43 12.96 21.85
N ARG A 134 1.04 12.63 20.61
CA ARG A 134 0.70 13.63 19.58
C ARG A 134 -0.57 14.42 19.89
N SER A 135 -1.38 13.97 20.86
CA SER A 135 -2.62 14.67 21.22
C SER A 135 -2.42 15.93 22.04
N ASP A 136 -1.21 16.22 22.52
CA ASP A 136 -0.85 17.30 23.46
C ASP A 136 -1.65 17.29 24.77
N LYS A 137 -2.42 16.22 25.03
CA LYS A 137 -3.23 16.05 26.26
C LYS A 137 -2.57 15.15 27.29
N ILE A 138 -1.52 14.45 26.90
CA ILE A 138 -0.81 13.47 27.72
C ILE A 138 0.63 13.94 27.84
N GLU A 139 1.07 14.20 29.06
CA GLU A 139 2.44 14.65 29.35
C GLU A 139 3.42 13.46 29.38
N SER A 140 3.01 12.36 30.04
CA SER A 140 3.83 11.16 30.11
C SER A 140 2.98 9.91 30.28
N ILE A 141 3.51 8.77 29.83
CA ILE A 141 2.95 7.45 30.06
C ILE A 141 4.06 6.60 30.65
N VAL A 142 3.90 6.19 31.91
CA VAL A 142 4.86 5.36 32.63
C VAL A 142 4.15 4.07 33.04
N ALA A 143 4.82 2.94 32.84
CA ALA A 143 4.36 1.65 33.33
C ALA A 143 5.46 1.04 34.20
N GLU A 144 5.17 0.84 35.47
CA GLU A 144 6.09 0.26 36.44
C GLU A 144 5.50 -1.01 37.03
N THR A 145 6.38 -1.91 37.44
CA THR A 145 5.97 -3.13 38.16
C THR A 145 5.99 -2.85 39.66
N VAL A 146 4.83 -2.96 40.29
CA VAL A 146 4.72 -2.83 41.75
C VAL A 146 5.07 -4.18 42.41
N CYS A 147 6.07 -4.17 43.23
CA CYS A 147 6.50 -5.34 44.02
C CYS A 147 5.85 -5.37 45.41
N GLN A 148 5.89 -6.54 46.08
CA GLN A 148 5.22 -6.74 47.37
C GLN A 148 5.66 -5.75 48.46
N ASN A 149 6.89 -5.23 48.38
CA ASN A 149 7.47 -4.32 49.39
C ASN A 149 7.42 -2.85 48.96
N ASP A 150 6.79 -2.54 47.83
CA ASP A 150 6.66 -1.18 47.35
C ASP A 150 5.47 -0.49 48.05
N LEU A 151 5.66 0.77 48.41
CA LEU A 151 4.57 1.63 48.82
C LEU A 151 3.88 2.18 47.57
N PHE A 152 2.66 1.77 47.39
CA PHE A 152 1.84 2.18 46.25
C PHE A 152 0.55 2.84 46.76
N ASP A 153 0.32 4.11 46.34
CA ASP A 153 -0.89 4.90 46.62
C ASP A 153 -1.80 4.92 45.38
#